data_eec3340359f726f22c2bf741f02acde2
#
_entry.id   eec3340359f726f22c2bf741f02acde2
#
_cell.length_a   1.000
_cell.length_b   1.000
_cell.length_c   1.000
_cell.angle_alpha   90.00
_cell.angle_beta   90.00
_cell.angle_gamma   90.00
#
_symmetry.space_group_name_H-M   'P 1'
#
loop_
_entity.id
_entity.type
_entity.pdbx_description
1 polymer ?
#
loop_
_entity_poly.entity_id
_entity_poly.type
_entity_poly.pdbx_seq_one_letter_code
_entity_poly.pdbx_strand_id
1 'polypeptide(L)'
;MKNFSKIIFFIILLLIETYHVNAAEKNSLLKVDWSFKGIFGKFDRGSLQRGYQVYSEVCSSCHSMKYLSYRNLSEEGGPEFSVAE
;
A
#
# COMPACT_ATOMS: atom_id res chain seq x y z
N MET A 1 31.84 26.93 -37.29
CA MET A 1 31.13 25.76 -37.83
C MET A 1 31.44 24.46 -37.06
N LYS A 2 32.66 24.23 -36.59
CA LYS A 2 32.99 23.00 -35.78
C LYS A 2 32.25 22.86 -34.45
N ASN A 3 31.87 23.98 -33.79
CA ASN A 3 31.14 23.95 -32.52
C ASN A 3 29.64 23.74 -32.70
N PHE A 4 29.10 24.15 -33.84
CA PHE A 4 27.69 23.95 -34.15
C PHE A 4 27.31 22.46 -34.30
N SER A 5 28.18 21.72 -34.95
CA SER A 5 28.02 20.24 -35.06
C SER A 5 28.04 19.53 -33.71
N LYS A 6 28.87 19.98 -32.77
CA LYS A 6 28.92 19.45 -31.42
C LYS A 6 27.64 19.76 -30.63
N ILE A 7 27.11 20.95 -30.78
CA ILE A 7 25.86 21.37 -30.13
C ILE A 7 24.69 20.51 -30.63
N ILE A 8 24.59 20.30 -31.95
CA ILE A 8 23.55 19.45 -32.54
C ILE A 8 23.70 18.02 -32.04
N PHE A 9 24.90 17.46 -31.94
CA PHE A 9 25.16 16.14 -31.43
C PHE A 9 24.69 15.99 -29.96
N PHE A 10 24.99 16.99 -29.11
CA PHE A 10 24.53 17.00 -27.72
C PHE A 10 23.01 17.12 -27.61
N ILE A 11 22.35 17.90 -28.43
CA ILE A 11 20.88 18.02 -28.44
C ILE A 11 20.24 16.70 -28.87
N ILE A 12 20.78 16.02 -29.86
CA ILE A 12 20.29 14.70 -30.30
C ILE A 12 20.48 13.66 -29.20
N LEU A 13 21.63 13.66 -28.50
CA LEU A 13 21.89 12.78 -27.38
C LEU A 13 20.89 12.99 -26.23
N LEU A 14 20.58 14.24 -25.89
CA LEU A 14 19.59 14.60 -24.88
C LEU A 14 18.16 14.21 -25.28
N LEU A 15 17.83 14.23 -26.55
CA LEU A 15 16.52 13.83 -27.06
C LEU A 15 16.33 12.30 -27.06
N ILE A 16 17.40 11.52 -27.14
CA ILE A 16 17.34 10.05 -27.10
C ILE A 16 16.99 9.54 -25.69
N GLU A 17 17.37 10.27 -24.64
CA GLU A 17 17.10 9.88 -23.25
C GLU A 17 15.61 10.05 -22.83
N THR A 18 14.81 10.76 -23.62
CA THR A 18 13.38 10.96 -23.32
C THR A 18 12.46 9.83 -23.80
N TYR A 19 13.00 8.85 -24.52
CA TYR A 19 12.25 7.67 -24.94
C TYR A 19 12.42 6.55 -23.91
N HIS A 20 11.34 6.15 -23.30
CA HIS A 20 11.15 4.98 -22.46
C HIS A 20 11.32 5.15 -20.95
N VAL A 21 10.39 5.87 -20.31
CA VAL A 21 9.92 5.43 -19.01
C VAL A 21 8.43 5.04 -19.13
N ASN A 22 8.16 3.95 -19.80
CA ASN A 22 6.92 3.21 -19.64
C ASN A 22 7.13 2.16 -18.53
N ALA A 23 7.50 2.59 -17.36
CA ALA A 23 7.60 1.72 -16.20
C ALA A 23 6.35 1.86 -15.32
N ALA A 24 5.20 1.53 -15.86
CA ALA A 24 4.05 1.13 -15.05
C ALA A 24 3.11 0.36 -15.97
N GLU A 25 3.25 -0.93 -15.97
CA GLU A 25 2.17 -1.80 -16.35
C GLU A 25 0.95 -1.38 -15.53
N LYS A 26 -0.11 -0.96 -16.21
CA LYS A 26 -1.32 -0.43 -15.59
C LYS A 26 -2.11 -1.60 -15.01
N ASN A 27 -1.55 -2.22 -13.96
CA ASN A 27 -2.24 -3.23 -13.20
C ASN A 27 -3.47 -2.56 -12.59
N SER A 28 -4.65 -2.89 -13.08
CA SER A 28 -5.90 -2.44 -12.50
C SER A 28 -5.98 -3.02 -11.08
N LEU A 29 -5.83 -2.17 -10.08
CA LEU A 29 -6.02 -2.57 -8.70
C LEU A 29 -7.45 -3.09 -8.50
N LEU A 30 -7.57 -4.19 -7.78
CA LEU A 30 -8.87 -4.73 -7.42
C LEU A 30 -9.67 -3.69 -6.65
N LYS A 31 -10.85 -3.32 -7.16
CA LYS A 31 -11.78 -2.46 -6.42
C LYS A 31 -12.52 -3.30 -5.41
N VAL A 32 -12.26 -3.05 -4.14
CA VAL A 32 -12.97 -3.70 -3.03
C VAL A 32 -13.89 -2.67 -2.38
N ASP A 33 -15.15 -3.04 -2.19
CA ASP A 33 -16.10 -2.24 -1.42
C ASP A 33 -15.93 -2.57 0.07
N TRP A 34 -15.15 -1.72 0.74
CA TRP A 34 -14.89 -1.85 2.17
C TRP A 34 -16.09 -1.38 2.99
N SER A 35 -16.48 -2.11 4.02
CA SER A 35 -17.58 -1.77 4.92
C SER A 35 -17.38 -0.43 5.65
N PHE A 36 -16.15 -0.02 5.86
CA PHE A 36 -15.76 1.24 6.50
C PHE A 36 -15.65 2.43 5.55
N LYS A 37 -16.02 2.26 4.26
CA LYS A 37 -15.95 3.32 3.26
C LYS A 37 -17.04 4.36 3.47
N GLY A 38 -16.67 5.64 3.39
CA GLY A 38 -17.59 6.76 3.52
C GLY A 38 -17.83 7.21 4.96
N ILE A 39 -18.62 8.28 5.12
CA ILE A 39 -18.86 8.93 6.42
C ILE A 39 -19.68 8.09 7.41
N PHE A 40 -20.44 7.12 6.92
CA PHE A 40 -21.22 6.17 7.71
C PHE A 40 -20.62 4.77 7.72
N GLY A 41 -19.43 4.61 7.17
CA GLY A 41 -18.74 3.33 7.14
C GLY A 41 -18.37 2.85 8.54
N LYS A 42 -18.50 1.55 8.78
CA LYS A 42 -18.11 0.90 10.04
C LYS A 42 -17.24 -0.31 9.75
N PHE A 43 -16.30 -0.57 10.63
CA PHE A 43 -15.53 -1.79 10.57
C PHE A 43 -16.40 -2.99 10.96
N ASP A 44 -16.37 -4.03 10.14
CA ASP A 44 -16.99 -5.30 10.48
C ASP A 44 -16.07 -6.09 11.43
N ARG A 45 -16.55 -6.36 12.65
CA ARG A 45 -15.77 -7.03 13.69
C ARG A 45 -15.25 -8.39 13.24
N GLY A 46 -16.10 -9.21 12.61
CA GLY A 46 -15.68 -10.52 12.12
C GLY A 46 -14.58 -10.44 11.06
N SER A 47 -14.63 -9.44 10.21
CA SER A 47 -13.55 -9.19 9.24
C SER A 47 -12.26 -8.75 9.90
N LEU A 48 -12.34 -7.91 10.94
CA LEU A 48 -11.16 -7.50 11.72
C LEU A 48 -10.52 -8.68 12.44
N GLN A 49 -11.32 -9.57 13.03
CA GLN A 49 -10.84 -10.79 13.71
C GLN A 49 -10.12 -11.70 12.73
N ARG A 50 -10.71 -11.97 11.56
CA ARG A 50 -10.06 -12.78 10.51
C ARG A 50 -8.79 -12.11 9.96
N GLY A 51 -8.81 -10.78 9.80
CA GLY A 51 -7.65 -10.02 9.39
C GLY A 51 -6.51 -10.10 10.41
N TYR A 52 -6.83 -10.02 11.70
CA TYR A 52 -5.84 -10.17 12.76
C TYR A 52 -5.27 -11.60 12.78
N GLN A 53 -6.08 -12.62 12.56
CA GLN A 53 -5.62 -13.99 12.44
C GLN A 53 -4.60 -14.15 11.32
N VAL A 54 -4.90 -13.63 10.12
CA VAL A 54 -3.94 -13.65 9.00
C VAL A 54 -2.66 -12.90 9.35
N TYR A 55 -2.79 -11.75 10.01
CA TYR A 55 -1.61 -10.99 10.45
C TYR A 55 -0.76 -11.82 11.41
N SER A 56 -1.36 -12.43 12.46
CA SER A 56 -0.63 -13.17 13.49
C SER A 56 0.05 -14.43 12.95
N GLU A 57 -0.59 -15.11 12.01
CA GLU A 57 -0.08 -16.38 11.45
C GLU A 57 0.94 -16.17 10.32
N VAL A 58 0.80 -15.12 9.53
CA VAL A 58 1.58 -14.92 8.31
C VAL A 58 2.50 -13.71 8.38
N CYS A 59 1.95 -12.54 8.71
CA CYS A 59 2.65 -11.27 8.55
C CYS A 59 3.53 -10.88 9.75
N SER A 60 3.17 -11.33 10.95
CA SER A 60 3.80 -10.92 12.22
C SER A 60 5.27 -11.30 12.34
N SER A 61 5.69 -12.35 11.64
CA SER A 61 7.10 -12.76 11.61
C SER A 61 8.04 -11.70 11.03
N CYS A 62 7.54 -10.85 10.13
CA CYS A 62 8.31 -9.78 9.47
C CYS A 62 7.79 -8.38 9.80
N HIS A 63 6.50 -8.24 10.10
CA HIS A 63 5.84 -6.96 10.32
C HIS A 63 5.27 -6.85 11.74
N SER A 64 5.91 -6.06 12.59
CA SER A 64 5.40 -5.81 13.95
C SER A 64 4.35 -4.70 13.97
N MET A 65 3.32 -4.85 14.79
CA MET A 65 2.37 -3.78 15.11
C MET A 65 2.86 -2.97 16.32
N LYS A 66 3.91 -2.19 16.11
CA LYS A 66 4.62 -1.46 17.17
C LYS A 66 3.73 -0.53 18.01
N TYR A 67 2.69 0.03 17.41
CA TYR A 67 1.82 1.03 18.05
C TYR A 67 0.47 0.46 18.51
N LEU A 68 0.26 -0.83 18.35
CA LEU A 68 -0.93 -1.54 18.80
C LEU A 68 -0.57 -2.41 20.01
N SER A 69 -1.25 -2.18 21.14
CA SER A 69 -1.12 -3.04 22.31
C SER A 69 -2.18 -4.16 22.28
N TYR A 70 -1.92 -5.27 22.93
CA TYR A 70 -2.90 -6.37 23.06
C TYR A 70 -4.23 -5.90 23.63
N ARG A 71 -4.22 -4.93 24.54
CA ARG A 71 -5.44 -4.32 25.09
C ARG A 71 -6.34 -3.73 24.01
N ASN A 72 -5.75 -3.10 22.99
CA ASN A 72 -6.54 -2.50 21.91
C ASN A 72 -7.32 -3.54 21.08
N LEU A 73 -6.93 -4.81 21.12
CA LEU A 73 -7.64 -5.87 20.42
C LEU A 73 -8.99 -6.21 21.07
N SER A 74 -9.19 -5.89 22.35
CA SER A 74 -10.45 -6.10 23.09
C SER A 74 -11.30 -4.83 23.20
N GLU A 75 -10.76 -3.65 22.80
CA GLU A 75 -11.47 -2.36 22.88
C GLU A 75 -12.54 -2.22 21.80
N GLU A 76 -13.56 -1.42 22.10
CA GLU A 76 -14.64 -1.09 21.16
C GLU A 76 -14.10 -0.44 19.88
N GLY A 77 -14.64 -0.83 18.73
CA GLY A 77 -14.23 -0.35 17.42
C GLY A 77 -13.05 -1.13 16.79
N GLY A 78 -12.45 -2.02 17.55
CA GLY A 78 -11.44 -2.97 17.09
C GLY A 78 -12.03 -4.35 16.80
N PRO A 79 -11.19 -5.40 16.81
CA PRO A 79 -11.64 -6.80 16.67
C PRO A 79 -12.53 -7.26 17.82
N GLU A 80 -12.44 -6.60 18.98
CA GLU A 80 -13.22 -6.86 20.19
C GLU A 80 -13.14 -8.34 20.62
N PHE A 81 -11.91 -8.87 20.67
CA PHE A 81 -11.67 -10.19 21.23
C PHE A 81 -12.04 -10.24 22.73
N SER A 82 -12.50 -11.38 23.21
CA SER A 82 -12.69 -11.54 24.64
C SER A 82 -11.35 -11.52 25.39
N VAL A 83 -11.37 -11.08 26.65
CA VAL A 83 -10.15 -11.01 27.48
C VAL A 83 -9.50 -12.39 27.69
N ALA A 84 -10.25 -13.46 27.41
CA ALA A 84 -9.78 -14.84 27.53
C ALA A 84 -9.17 -15.41 26.23
N GLU A 85 -9.29 -14.70 25.12
CA GLU A 85 -8.71 -15.05 23.82
C GLU A 85 -7.39 -14.32 23.58
#